data_4b64ecb6623c23f640a6ed7cc2473dfb
#
_entry.id   4b64ecb6623c23f640a6ed7cc2473dfb
#
_cell.length_a   1.000
_cell.length_b   1.000
_cell.length_c   1.000
_cell.angle_alpha   90.00
_cell.angle_beta   90.00
_cell.angle_gamma   90.00
#
_symmetry.space_group_name_H-M   'P 1'
#
loop_
_entity.id
_entity.type
_entity.pdbx_description
1 polymer ?
#
loop_
_entity_poly.entity_id
_entity_poly.type
_entity_poly.pdbx_seq_one_letter_code
_entity_poly.pdbx_strand_id
1 'polypeptide(L)'
;WACTGWKPGDDPAKRGIINSIYIDTESLAVHNDELQAMYKEVVANEQMWESYNCEGAEYIITAFGTVARIAKSAIAELKEKGINVGLVRPITVWPFPYDAVREACCQPGVKAVLDVELNEGQMLEDVKLAINGAKHVDFFGHCGSQMPSTDEIVTKILSMKEGK
;
A
#
# COMPACT_ATOMS: atom_id res chain seq x y z
N TRP A 1 -0.71 11.54 24.37
CA TRP A 1 -0.67 13.00 24.21
C TRP A 1 -2.07 13.64 24.17
N ALA A 2 -3.05 13.06 23.51
CA ALA A 2 -4.40 13.61 23.38
C ALA A 2 -5.24 13.50 24.68
N CYS A 3 -4.97 12.49 25.49
CA CYS A 3 -5.68 12.22 26.74
C CYS A 3 -4.77 12.52 27.93
N THR A 4 -4.50 13.82 28.15
CA THR A 4 -3.59 14.27 29.22
C THR A 4 -4.18 14.21 30.63
N GLY A 5 -5.48 13.88 30.76
CA GLY A 5 -6.20 13.95 32.04
C GLY A 5 -6.45 15.35 32.54
N TRP A 6 -6.35 16.39 31.70
CA TRP A 6 -6.61 17.77 32.06
C TRP A 6 -8.04 17.95 32.63
N LYS A 7 -8.17 18.69 33.69
CA LYS A 7 -9.47 19.03 34.34
C LYS A 7 -9.66 20.53 34.37
N PRO A 8 -10.91 21.03 34.40
CA PRO A 8 -11.19 22.44 34.62
C PRO A 8 -10.50 22.92 35.91
N GLY A 9 -9.68 23.98 35.81
CA GLY A 9 -8.86 24.51 36.90
C GLY A 9 -7.38 24.11 36.85
N ASP A 10 -7.00 23.16 36.03
CA ASP A 10 -5.59 22.86 35.75
C ASP A 10 -4.96 23.97 34.90
N ASP A 11 -3.62 23.98 34.84
CA ASP A 11 -2.87 24.94 34.04
C ASP A 11 -3.30 24.84 32.56
N PRO A 12 -3.85 25.93 31.97
CA PRO A 12 -4.31 25.94 30.57
C PRO A 12 -3.23 25.58 29.57
N ALA A 13 -1.96 25.86 29.87
CA ALA A 13 -0.84 25.54 29.00
C ALA A 13 -0.62 24.02 28.83
N LYS A 14 -1.13 23.20 29.75
CA LYS A 14 -1.08 21.73 29.70
C LYS A 14 -2.24 21.11 28.92
N ARG A 15 -3.21 21.92 28.50
CA ARG A 15 -4.34 21.46 27.72
C ARG A 15 -3.91 21.23 26.28
N GLY A 16 -3.92 20.00 25.83
CA GLY A 16 -3.76 19.68 24.40
C GLY A 16 -5.01 20.11 23.63
N ILE A 17 -4.97 21.26 22.99
CA ILE A 17 -6.07 21.74 22.14
C ILE A 17 -5.71 21.41 20.69
N ILE A 18 -6.55 20.59 20.06
CA ILE A 18 -6.47 20.33 18.62
C ILE A 18 -7.59 21.16 17.97
N ASN A 19 -7.18 22.11 17.15
CA ASN A 19 -8.09 22.96 16.41
C ASN A 19 -7.98 22.64 14.91
N SER A 20 -9.11 22.39 14.26
CA SER A 20 -9.17 22.09 12.83
C SER A 20 -9.61 23.28 11.98
N ILE A 21 -9.94 24.42 12.60
CA ILE A 21 -10.46 25.61 11.91
C ILE A 21 -9.55 26.79 12.20
N TYR A 22 -8.97 27.33 11.16
CA TYR A 22 -8.19 28.56 11.15
C TYR A 22 -8.92 29.58 10.27
N ILE A 23 -9.41 30.66 10.87
CA ILE A 23 -10.12 31.75 10.15
C ILE A 23 -9.12 32.75 9.60
N ASP A 24 -8.04 33.00 10.34
CA ASP A 24 -6.95 33.87 9.92
C ASP A 24 -6.06 33.19 8.91
N THR A 25 -5.90 33.81 7.74
CA THR A 25 -5.18 33.22 6.60
C THR A 25 -3.67 33.08 6.84
N GLU A 26 -3.08 34.01 7.59
CA GLU A 26 -1.64 33.97 7.91
C GLU A 26 -1.35 32.82 8.88
N SER A 27 -2.14 32.70 9.93
CA SER A 27 -2.04 31.59 10.89
C SER A 27 -2.27 30.23 10.22
N LEU A 28 -3.19 30.15 9.26
CA LEU A 28 -3.41 28.92 8.47
C LEU A 28 -2.19 28.56 7.64
N ALA A 29 -1.56 29.54 6.98
CA ALA A 29 -0.38 29.31 6.16
C ALA A 29 0.78 28.78 7.00
N VAL A 30 1.09 29.41 8.14
CA VAL A 30 2.14 28.97 9.06
C VAL A 30 1.88 27.55 9.55
N HIS A 31 0.65 27.26 10.02
CA HIS A 31 0.30 25.92 10.47
C HIS A 31 0.41 24.87 9.36
N ASN A 32 0.02 25.21 8.14
CA ASN A 32 0.18 24.31 7.01
C ASN A 32 1.65 24.02 6.67
N ASP A 33 2.53 25.00 6.76
CA ASP A 33 3.96 24.82 6.57
C ASP A 33 4.56 23.87 7.62
N GLU A 34 4.15 24.02 8.89
CA GLU A 34 4.52 23.10 9.98
C GLU A 34 4.04 21.67 9.71
N LEU A 35 2.79 21.49 9.27
CA LEU A 35 2.24 20.19 8.89
C LEU A 35 3.01 19.57 7.72
N GLN A 36 3.32 20.36 6.68
CA GLN A 36 4.08 19.86 5.53
C GLN A 36 5.51 19.44 5.91
N ALA A 37 6.15 20.16 6.84
CA ALA A 37 7.45 19.76 7.37
C ALA A 37 7.35 18.41 8.11
N MET A 38 6.38 18.26 8.99
CA MET A 38 6.12 17.01 9.70
C MET A 38 5.81 15.84 8.73
N TYR A 39 4.96 16.07 7.71
CA TYR A 39 4.64 15.03 6.74
C TYR A 39 5.85 14.55 5.95
N LYS A 40 6.78 15.46 5.61
CA LYS A 40 8.04 15.07 4.96
C LYS A 40 8.88 14.15 5.85
N GLU A 41 8.94 14.43 7.15
CA GLU A 41 9.64 13.57 8.11
C GLU A 41 8.96 12.19 8.23
N VAL A 42 7.63 12.16 8.30
CA VAL A 42 6.85 10.91 8.34
C VAL A 42 7.08 10.09 7.06
N VAL A 43 7.01 10.74 5.90
CA VAL A 43 7.27 10.06 4.61
C VAL A 43 8.68 9.50 4.55
N ALA A 44 9.67 10.21 5.10
CA ALA A 44 11.06 9.74 5.07
C ALA A 44 11.33 8.57 6.02
N ASN A 45 10.63 8.48 7.15
CA ASN A 45 11.01 7.59 8.24
C ASN A 45 10.02 6.47 8.56
N GLU A 46 8.74 6.59 8.12
CA GLU A 46 7.67 5.70 8.59
C GLU A 46 7.14 4.76 7.50
N GLN A 47 7.73 4.74 6.32
CA GLN A 47 7.34 3.79 5.28
C GLN A 47 7.73 2.36 5.70
N MET A 48 6.78 1.46 5.64
CA MET A 48 7.00 0.04 5.94
C MET A 48 6.39 -0.85 4.85
N TRP A 49 7.14 -1.86 4.44
CA TRP A 49 6.71 -2.85 3.47
C TRP A 49 7.41 -4.19 3.69
N GLU A 50 6.90 -5.20 3.04
CA GLU A 50 7.52 -6.53 2.94
C GLU A 50 7.63 -6.92 1.47
N SER A 51 8.81 -7.33 1.04
CA SER A 51 9.04 -7.98 -0.25
C SER A 51 9.25 -9.47 -0.03
N TYR A 52 8.44 -10.30 -0.70
CA TYR A 52 8.49 -11.75 -0.59
C TYR A 52 8.66 -12.37 -1.98
N ASN A 53 9.71 -13.17 -2.17
CA ASN A 53 10.01 -13.88 -3.42
C ASN A 53 10.06 -13.01 -4.70
N CYS A 54 10.44 -11.72 -4.54
CA CYS A 54 10.43 -10.78 -5.67
C CYS A 54 11.63 -10.93 -6.60
N GLU A 55 12.76 -11.45 -6.11
CA GLU A 55 13.96 -11.64 -6.92
C GLU A 55 13.74 -12.69 -8.00
N GLY A 56 13.94 -12.29 -9.26
CA GLY A 56 13.75 -13.16 -10.42
C GLY A 56 12.28 -13.54 -10.69
N ALA A 57 11.32 -12.85 -10.10
CA ALA A 57 9.92 -13.12 -10.34
C ALA A 57 9.49 -12.71 -11.77
N GLU A 58 8.59 -13.50 -12.36
CA GLU A 58 7.97 -13.22 -13.65
C GLU A 58 6.72 -12.33 -13.50
N TYR A 59 6.04 -12.43 -12.37
CA TYR A 59 4.89 -11.63 -11.99
C TYR A 59 5.05 -11.16 -10.57
N ILE A 60 4.54 -9.97 -10.27
CA ILE A 60 4.48 -9.46 -8.90
C ILE A 60 3.02 -9.27 -8.52
N ILE A 61 2.65 -9.75 -7.34
CA ILE A 61 1.38 -9.40 -6.69
C ILE A 61 1.63 -8.22 -5.77
N THR A 62 0.73 -7.23 -5.80
CA THR A 62 0.64 -6.20 -4.77
C THR A 62 -0.62 -6.47 -3.94
N ALA A 63 -0.46 -6.55 -2.63
CA ALA A 63 -1.57 -6.82 -1.72
C ALA A 63 -1.21 -6.42 -0.28
N PHE A 64 -2.19 -6.07 0.52
CA PHE A 64 -1.98 -5.75 1.93
C PHE A 64 -2.94 -6.51 2.85
N GLY A 65 -2.68 -6.46 4.16
CA GLY A 65 -3.55 -7.06 5.17
C GLY A 65 -3.75 -8.57 4.97
N THR A 66 -4.99 -9.02 5.07
CA THR A 66 -5.36 -10.44 4.94
C THR A 66 -5.12 -10.98 3.53
N VAL A 67 -5.36 -10.16 2.51
CA VAL A 67 -5.15 -10.56 1.11
C VAL A 67 -3.70 -10.93 0.83
N ALA A 68 -2.75 -10.21 1.40
CA ALA A 68 -1.32 -10.53 1.27
C ALA A 68 -0.98 -11.92 1.84
N ARG A 69 -1.70 -12.38 2.88
CA ARG A 69 -1.54 -13.73 3.41
C ARG A 69 -2.07 -14.78 2.43
N ILE A 70 -3.23 -14.53 1.83
CA ILE A 70 -3.82 -15.42 0.81
C ILE A 70 -2.91 -15.47 -0.43
N ALA A 71 -2.39 -14.32 -0.85
CA ALA A 71 -1.45 -14.23 -1.96
C ALA A 71 -0.19 -15.09 -1.75
N LYS A 72 0.34 -15.17 -0.52
CA LYS A 72 1.47 -16.07 -0.23
C LYS A 72 1.14 -17.54 -0.47
N SER A 73 -0.08 -17.98 -0.19
CA SER A 73 -0.54 -19.33 -0.51
C SER A 73 -0.64 -19.56 -2.03
N ALA A 74 -1.18 -18.58 -2.75
CA ALA A 74 -1.24 -18.64 -4.22
C ALA A 74 0.17 -18.68 -4.86
N ILE A 75 1.13 -17.94 -4.32
CA ILE A 75 2.53 -17.95 -4.76
C ILE A 75 3.15 -19.34 -4.57
N ALA A 76 2.89 -20.00 -3.44
CA ALA A 76 3.38 -21.35 -3.20
C ALA A 76 2.84 -22.35 -4.23
N GLU A 77 1.54 -22.29 -4.55
CA GLU A 77 0.92 -23.14 -5.56
C GLU A 77 1.43 -22.83 -6.98
N LEU A 78 1.60 -21.56 -7.35
CA LEU A 78 2.16 -21.15 -8.63
C LEU A 78 3.60 -21.63 -8.82
N LYS A 79 4.38 -21.64 -7.74
CA LYS A 79 5.74 -22.18 -7.75
C LYS A 79 5.78 -23.67 -8.06
N GLU A 80 4.83 -24.46 -7.54
CA GLU A 80 4.69 -25.89 -7.89
C GLU A 80 4.35 -26.09 -9.38
N LYS A 81 3.68 -25.12 -9.98
CA LYS A 81 3.37 -25.07 -11.42
C LYS A 81 4.52 -24.48 -12.28
N GLY A 82 5.68 -24.19 -11.66
CA GLY A 82 6.85 -23.65 -12.35
C GLY A 82 6.73 -22.18 -12.75
N ILE A 83 5.88 -21.40 -12.08
CA ILE A 83 5.72 -19.96 -12.30
C ILE A 83 6.26 -19.21 -11.09
N ASN A 84 7.28 -18.38 -11.31
CA ASN A 84 7.87 -17.59 -10.24
C ASN A 84 7.11 -16.27 -10.04
N VAL A 85 6.46 -16.13 -8.90
CA VAL A 85 5.65 -14.96 -8.55
C VAL A 85 6.17 -14.39 -7.23
N GLY A 86 6.31 -13.06 -7.17
CA GLY A 86 6.66 -12.33 -5.97
C GLY A 86 5.47 -11.58 -5.39
N LEU A 87 5.62 -11.11 -4.15
CA LEU A 87 4.65 -10.26 -3.46
C LEU A 87 5.35 -9.03 -2.91
N VAL A 88 4.80 -7.86 -3.20
CA VAL A 88 5.08 -6.63 -2.44
C VAL A 88 3.86 -6.31 -1.58
N ARG A 89 4.08 -6.26 -0.29
CA ARG A 89 3.06 -5.96 0.69
C ARG A 89 3.36 -4.61 1.34
N PRO A 90 2.67 -3.53 0.98
CA PRO A 90 2.67 -2.32 1.80
C PRO A 90 2.12 -2.64 3.20
N ILE A 91 2.84 -2.21 4.24
CA ILE A 91 2.41 -2.30 5.64
C ILE A 91 1.80 -0.96 6.03
N THR A 92 2.45 0.15 5.64
CA THR A 92 1.85 1.48 5.71
C THR A 92 1.11 1.78 4.42
N VAL A 93 -0.16 2.19 4.55
CA VAL A 93 -0.97 2.68 3.42
C VAL A 93 -0.66 4.16 3.17
N TRP A 94 -0.36 4.88 4.23
CA TRP A 94 0.23 6.20 4.18
C TRP A 94 1.28 6.34 5.31
N PRO A 95 2.47 6.79 5.01
CA PRO A 95 3.03 7.04 3.68
C PRO A 95 3.19 5.75 2.87
N PHE A 96 2.76 5.77 1.59
CA PHE A 96 2.86 4.61 0.71
C PHE A 96 4.31 4.41 0.24
N PRO A 97 4.84 3.19 0.22
CA PRO A 97 6.23 2.91 -0.13
C PRO A 97 6.44 2.84 -1.66
N TYR A 98 6.27 3.96 -2.34
CA TYR A 98 6.32 4.06 -3.81
C TYR A 98 7.61 3.49 -4.42
N ASP A 99 8.76 3.83 -3.84
CA ASP A 99 10.05 3.38 -4.36
C ASP A 99 10.22 1.87 -4.24
N ALA A 100 9.84 1.29 -3.11
CA ALA A 100 9.92 -0.15 -2.90
C ALA A 100 8.97 -0.93 -3.84
N VAL A 101 7.75 -0.42 -4.05
CA VAL A 101 6.80 -1.00 -5.01
C VAL A 101 7.36 -0.90 -6.43
N ARG A 102 7.90 0.26 -6.81
CA ARG A 102 8.54 0.45 -8.12
C ARG A 102 9.73 -0.49 -8.32
N GLU A 103 10.63 -0.55 -7.35
CA GLU A 103 11.83 -1.40 -7.42
C GLU A 103 11.47 -2.87 -7.63
N ALA A 104 10.54 -3.38 -6.86
CA ALA A 104 10.11 -4.78 -7.00
C ALA A 104 9.35 -5.05 -8.30
N CYS A 105 8.40 -4.18 -8.66
CA CYS A 105 7.52 -4.39 -9.81
C CYS A 105 8.19 -4.12 -11.16
N CYS A 106 9.23 -3.27 -11.21
CA CYS A 106 9.87 -2.87 -12.45
C CYS A 106 11.15 -3.63 -12.78
N GLN A 107 11.46 -4.73 -12.08
CA GLN A 107 12.62 -5.58 -12.41
C GLN A 107 12.54 -6.07 -13.86
N PRO A 108 13.69 -6.26 -14.54
CA PRO A 108 13.72 -6.64 -15.95
C PRO A 108 12.94 -7.92 -16.27
N GLY A 109 12.94 -8.90 -15.36
CA GLY A 109 12.25 -10.19 -15.52
C GLY A 109 10.74 -10.13 -15.32
N VAL A 110 10.22 -9.08 -14.69
CA VAL A 110 8.79 -8.92 -14.40
C VAL A 110 8.03 -8.59 -15.67
N LYS A 111 7.03 -9.41 -16.01
CA LYS A 111 6.17 -9.28 -17.20
C LYS A 111 4.96 -8.38 -16.92
N ALA A 112 4.31 -8.57 -15.77
CA ALA A 112 3.15 -7.81 -15.35
C ALA A 112 2.97 -7.85 -13.83
N VAL A 113 2.13 -6.97 -13.32
CA VAL A 113 1.78 -6.85 -11.90
C VAL A 113 0.29 -7.13 -11.74
N LEU A 114 -0.09 -7.86 -10.69
CA LEU A 114 -1.47 -8.06 -10.28
C LEU A 114 -1.70 -7.40 -8.93
N ASP A 115 -2.55 -6.39 -8.90
CA ASP A 115 -3.01 -5.80 -7.66
C ASP A 115 -4.25 -6.54 -7.15
N VAL A 116 -4.22 -6.98 -5.87
CA VAL A 116 -5.30 -7.77 -5.27
C VAL A 116 -5.78 -7.10 -3.98
N GLU A 117 -7.08 -6.74 -3.95
CA GLU A 117 -7.64 -5.98 -2.85
C GLU A 117 -9.02 -6.50 -2.37
N LEU A 118 -9.42 -6.11 -1.15
CA LEU A 118 -10.79 -6.28 -0.62
C LEU A 118 -11.63 -5.02 -0.85
N ASN A 119 -11.47 -4.39 -1.99
CA ASN A 119 -12.19 -3.20 -2.41
C ASN A 119 -12.10 -3.07 -3.94
N GLU A 120 -12.55 -1.97 -4.51
CA GLU A 120 -12.60 -1.70 -5.95
C GLU A 120 -11.34 -1.03 -6.50
N GLY A 121 -10.17 -1.21 -5.86
CA GLY A 121 -8.89 -0.74 -6.39
C GLY A 121 -8.43 0.61 -5.82
N GLN A 122 -8.52 0.80 -4.52
CA GLN A 122 -8.04 2.03 -3.87
C GLN A 122 -6.50 2.08 -3.85
N MET A 123 -5.83 0.98 -3.52
CA MET A 123 -4.37 0.89 -3.57
C MET A 123 -3.85 0.79 -5.02
N LEU A 124 -4.65 0.28 -5.93
CA LEU A 124 -4.32 0.17 -7.35
C LEU A 124 -3.86 1.52 -7.94
N GLU A 125 -4.43 2.64 -7.49
CA GLU A 125 -4.04 3.98 -7.96
C GLU A 125 -2.61 4.29 -7.55
N ASP A 126 -2.24 4.01 -6.29
CA ASP A 126 -0.88 4.19 -5.78
C ASP A 126 0.12 3.25 -6.46
N VAL A 127 -0.28 1.99 -6.69
CA VAL A 127 0.54 1.01 -7.42
C VAL A 127 0.80 1.48 -8.85
N LYS A 128 -0.22 1.95 -9.56
CA LYS A 128 -0.06 2.52 -10.90
C LYS A 128 0.83 3.75 -10.91
N LEU A 129 0.69 4.62 -9.91
CA LEU A 129 1.54 5.80 -9.74
C LEU A 129 2.99 5.40 -9.51
N ALA A 130 3.26 4.42 -8.64
CA ALA A 130 4.59 3.91 -8.37
C ALA A 130 5.25 3.34 -9.63
N ILE A 131 4.52 2.53 -10.39
CA ILE A 131 5.01 1.86 -11.62
C ILE A 131 5.12 2.84 -12.79
N ASN A 132 4.28 3.86 -12.84
CA ASN A 132 4.28 4.93 -13.84
C ASN A 132 4.38 4.42 -15.29
N GLY A 133 3.56 3.45 -15.63
CA GLY A 133 3.46 2.87 -16.98
C GLY A 133 4.61 1.94 -17.40
N ALA A 134 5.60 1.69 -16.54
CA ALA A 134 6.74 0.82 -16.87
C ALA A 134 6.35 -0.65 -17.04
N LYS A 135 5.26 -1.09 -16.42
CA LYS A 135 4.70 -2.45 -16.51
C LYS A 135 3.18 -2.38 -16.61
N HIS A 136 2.59 -3.41 -17.22
CA HIS A 136 1.14 -3.60 -17.16
C HIS A 136 0.71 -3.96 -15.73
N VAL A 137 -0.33 -3.31 -15.24
CA VAL A 137 -0.94 -3.58 -13.94
C VAL A 137 -2.37 -4.05 -14.17
N ASP A 138 -2.63 -5.29 -13.80
CA ASP A 138 -3.97 -5.86 -13.76
C ASP A 138 -4.54 -5.78 -12.35
N PHE A 139 -5.83 -5.91 -12.23
CA PHE A 139 -6.55 -5.79 -10.96
C PHE A 139 -7.46 -6.99 -10.72
N PHE A 140 -7.52 -7.41 -9.46
CA PHE A 140 -8.49 -8.37 -8.98
C PHE A 140 -8.95 -7.99 -7.58
N GLY A 141 -10.23 -7.77 -7.40
CA GLY A 141 -10.77 -7.32 -6.12
C GLY A 141 -12.18 -7.86 -5.86
N HIS A 142 -12.50 -7.90 -4.58
CA HIS A 142 -13.85 -8.21 -4.09
C HIS A 142 -14.27 -7.18 -3.06
N CYS A 143 -15.55 -6.81 -3.08
CA CYS A 143 -16.18 -5.98 -2.06
C CYS A 143 -17.05 -6.77 -1.10
N GLY A 144 -17.34 -6.19 0.05
CA GLY A 144 -18.21 -6.78 1.05
C GLY A 144 -17.55 -7.91 1.82
N SER A 145 -18.29 -9.01 2.00
CA SER A 145 -17.81 -10.16 2.78
C SER A 145 -17.10 -11.23 1.96
N GLN A 146 -16.91 -11.01 0.67
CA GLN A 146 -16.24 -11.97 -0.21
C GLN A 146 -14.74 -11.78 -0.15
N MET A 147 -14.03 -12.83 0.21
CA MET A 147 -12.57 -12.85 0.26
C MET A 147 -12.03 -13.47 -1.02
N PRO A 148 -11.00 -12.88 -1.66
CA PRO A 148 -10.28 -13.57 -2.73
C PRO A 148 -9.78 -14.93 -2.25
N SER A 149 -10.04 -15.97 -3.01
CA SER A 149 -9.49 -17.30 -2.73
C SER A 149 -8.11 -17.48 -3.37
N THR A 150 -7.35 -18.44 -2.89
CA THR A 150 -6.08 -18.85 -3.49
C THR A 150 -6.26 -19.23 -4.95
N ASP A 151 -7.29 -20.04 -5.26
CA ASP A 151 -7.56 -20.54 -6.61
C ASP A 151 -7.90 -19.42 -7.60
N GLU A 152 -8.64 -18.40 -7.16
CA GLU A 152 -8.95 -17.23 -8.00
C GLU A 152 -7.69 -16.43 -8.35
N ILE A 153 -6.81 -16.19 -7.36
CA ILE A 153 -5.53 -15.50 -7.60
C ILE A 153 -4.65 -16.30 -8.55
N VAL A 154 -4.55 -17.63 -8.35
CA VAL A 154 -3.81 -18.52 -9.24
C VAL A 154 -4.37 -18.47 -10.66
N THR A 155 -5.70 -18.58 -10.80
CA THR A 155 -6.37 -18.52 -12.11
C THR A 155 -6.12 -17.19 -12.80
N LYS A 156 -6.14 -16.07 -12.05
CA LYS A 156 -5.89 -14.74 -12.60
C LYS A 156 -4.44 -14.62 -13.14
N ILE A 157 -3.44 -15.07 -12.38
CA ILE A 157 -2.04 -15.08 -12.86
C ILE A 157 -1.87 -15.98 -14.09
N LEU A 158 -2.53 -17.14 -14.14
CA LEU A 158 -2.49 -18.02 -15.31
C LEU A 158 -3.10 -17.36 -16.55
N SER A 159 -4.23 -16.65 -16.38
CA SER A 159 -4.85 -15.91 -17.49
C SER A 159 -3.96 -14.79 -18.02
N MET A 160 -3.27 -14.06 -17.14
CA MET A 160 -2.30 -13.04 -17.52
C MET A 160 -1.13 -13.63 -18.33
N LYS A 161 -0.69 -14.86 -18.00
CA LYS A 161 0.36 -15.57 -18.74
C LYS A 161 -0.09 -15.93 -20.15
N GLU A 162 -1.37 -16.26 -20.35
CA GLU A 162 -1.95 -16.61 -21.67
C GLU A 162 -2.28 -15.38 -22.53
N GLY A 163 -2.15 -14.16 -21.99
CA GLY A 163 -2.46 -12.91 -22.70
C GLY A 163 -3.95 -12.63 -22.85
N LYS A 164 -4.77 -13.19 -21.92
CA LYS A 164 -6.23 -13.00 -21.88
C LYS A 164 -6.63 -11.99 -20.82
#